data_5a98f774505aa5a63b3a0d65d5175b9e
#
_entry.id   5a98f774505aa5a63b3a0d65d5175b9e
#
_cell.length_a   1.000
_cell.length_b   1.000
_cell.length_c   1.000
_cell.angle_alpha   90.00
_cell.angle_beta   90.00
_cell.angle_gamma   90.00
#
_symmetry.space_group_name_H-M   'P 1'
#
loop_
_entity.id
_entity.type
_entity.pdbx_description
1 polymer ?
#
loop_
_entity_poly.entity_id
_entity_poly.type
_entity_poly.pdbx_seq_one_letter_code
_entity_poly.pdbx_strand_id
1 'polypeptide(L)'
;TPKASTTYYAGIDLGRADDYTVLSIINQSGQLVYCDRWRHNTWQGIINSMLPILKQYNPHVLIEINSIGDVIYEQLGKVYSKIKPFVTTSKSKQDIVEGLQVAIQNKQFTILDIEWLKKEFDLFTYEYSAKTRSIKYSAPNGFHDDGVMSCCIAYQCYKEYKSKGEFNYSFGRV
;
A
#
# COMPACT_ATOMS: atom_id res chain seq x y z
N THR A 1 4.48 -9.58 15.28
CA THR A 1 3.23 -10.10 15.86
C THR A 1 2.29 -8.93 16.12
N PRO A 2 1.02 -9.00 15.71
CA PRO A 2 0.06 -7.93 15.97
C PRO A 2 -0.21 -7.76 17.47
N LYS A 3 -0.47 -6.51 17.86
CA LYS A 3 -0.82 -6.16 19.25
C LYS A 3 -2.34 -6.06 19.37
N ALA A 4 -2.90 -6.55 20.47
CA ALA A 4 -4.30 -6.34 20.81
C ALA A 4 -4.59 -4.82 20.91
N SER A 5 -5.79 -4.39 20.57
CA SER A 5 -6.24 -2.98 20.57
C SER A 5 -5.55 -2.05 19.57
N THR A 6 -4.77 -2.57 18.63
CA THR A 6 -4.13 -1.76 17.59
C THR A 6 -4.89 -1.90 16.29
N THR A 7 -5.24 -0.78 15.67
CA THR A 7 -5.81 -0.75 14.32
C THR A 7 -4.68 -0.77 13.29
N TYR A 8 -4.85 -1.60 12.26
CA TYR A 8 -3.89 -1.76 11.19
C TYR A 8 -4.49 -1.35 9.85
N TYR A 9 -3.62 -0.89 8.94
CA TYR A 9 -3.97 -0.47 7.60
C TYR A 9 -2.98 -1.10 6.63
N ALA A 10 -3.46 -1.55 5.49
CA ALA A 10 -2.64 -2.26 4.53
C ALA A 10 -2.80 -1.71 3.12
N GLY A 11 -1.73 -1.80 2.36
CA GLY A 11 -1.67 -1.58 0.93
C GLY A 11 -1.23 -2.85 0.22
N ILE A 12 -1.90 -3.19 -0.85
CA ILE A 12 -1.51 -4.29 -1.74
C ILE A 12 -1.24 -3.69 -3.11
N ASP A 13 -0.01 -3.87 -3.57
CA ASP A 13 0.40 -3.61 -4.95
C ASP A 13 0.51 -4.94 -5.69
N LEU A 14 -0.21 -5.09 -6.80
CA LEU A 14 -0.33 -6.34 -7.54
C LEU A 14 0.66 -6.38 -8.69
N GLY A 15 1.68 -7.21 -8.56
CA GLY A 15 2.65 -7.45 -9.60
C GLY A 15 2.06 -8.11 -10.85
N ARG A 16 2.54 -7.70 -12.03
CA ARG A 16 2.21 -8.32 -13.32
C ARG A 16 3.35 -9.24 -13.73
N ALA A 17 3.01 -10.38 -14.33
CA ALA A 17 3.96 -11.33 -14.92
C ALA A 17 5.23 -11.54 -14.07
N ASP A 18 6.26 -10.72 -14.30
CA ASP A 18 7.58 -10.84 -13.66
C ASP A 18 7.75 -9.92 -12.43
N ASP A 19 6.75 -9.10 -12.09
CA ASP A 19 6.78 -8.22 -10.92
C ASP A 19 6.31 -8.92 -9.65
N TYR A 20 6.60 -8.29 -8.50
CA TYR A 20 6.18 -8.81 -7.20
C TYR A 20 4.80 -8.27 -6.82
N THR A 21 3.96 -9.13 -6.28
CA THR A 21 2.83 -8.67 -5.46
C THR A 21 3.36 -8.40 -4.06
N VAL A 22 3.13 -7.20 -3.54
CA VAL A 22 3.61 -6.75 -2.24
C VAL A 22 2.45 -6.40 -1.32
N LEU A 23 2.52 -6.86 -0.08
CA LEU A 23 1.64 -6.48 1.02
C LEU A 23 2.43 -5.70 2.06
N SER A 24 2.06 -4.46 2.30
CA SER A 24 2.57 -3.62 3.39
C SER A 24 1.48 -3.37 4.42
N ILE A 25 1.81 -3.51 5.71
CA ILE A 25 0.89 -3.24 6.82
C ILE A 25 1.52 -2.22 7.76
N ILE A 26 0.77 -1.17 8.07
CA ILE A 26 1.14 -0.13 9.04
C ILE A 26 0.19 -0.14 10.23
N ASN A 27 0.69 0.28 11.38
CA ASN A 27 -0.13 0.47 12.56
C ASN A 27 -0.77 1.88 12.61
N GLN A 28 -1.61 2.13 13.59
CA GLN A 28 -2.29 3.42 13.81
C GLN A 28 -1.36 4.62 14.09
N SER A 29 -0.06 4.37 14.30
CA SER A 29 0.96 5.41 14.48
C SER A 29 1.77 5.68 13.21
N GLY A 30 1.40 5.06 12.08
CA GLY A 30 2.10 5.22 10.80
C GLY A 30 3.38 4.39 10.67
N GLN A 31 3.65 3.45 11.58
CA GLN A 31 4.84 2.61 11.53
C GLN A 31 4.57 1.38 10.66
N LEU A 32 5.45 1.08 9.72
CA LEU A 32 5.41 -0.18 8.97
C LEU A 32 5.75 -1.33 9.93
N VAL A 33 4.84 -2.30 10.04
CA VAL A 33 4.95 -3.43 10.98
C VAL A 33 5.06 -4.78 10.29
N TYR A 34 4.73 -4.82 9.00
CA TYR A 34 4.87 -5.97 8.13
C TYR A 34 5.04 -5.51 6.69
N CYS A 35 5.96 -6.16 5.96
CA CYS A 35 6.11 -6.02 4.52
C CYS A 35 6.71 -7.30 3.97
N ASP A 36 6.05 -7.86 2.96
CA ASP A 36 6.54 -9.04 2.26
C ASP A 36 6.08 -9.04 0.80
N ARG A 37 6.77 -9.82 -0.04
CA ARG A 37 6.53 -9.88 -1.47
C ARG A 37 6.54 -11.31 -1.99
N TRP A 38 5.70 -11.57 -2.98
CA TRP A 38 5.55 -12.89 -3.59
C TRP A 38 5.53 -12.80 -5.10
N ARG A 39 6.08 -13.83 -5.73
CA ARG A 39 5.85 -14.15 -7.14
C ARG A 39 5.16 -15.50 -7.21
N HIS A 40 3.99 -15.54 -7.77
CA HIS A 40 3.24 -16.76 -7.99
C HIS A 40 2.71 -16.79 -9.41
N ASN A 41 2.68 -17.99 -10.02
CA ASN A 41 2.12 -18.18 -11.34
C ASN A 41 0.59 -18.18 -11.36
N THR A 42 -0.04 -18.12 -10.18
CA THR A 42 -1.50 -18.12 -10.04
C THR A 42 -1.96 -17.13 -8.97
N TRP A 43 -3.08 -16.49 -9.23
CA TRP A 43 -3.71 -15.57 -8.28
C TRP A 43 -4.13 -16.26 -6.98
N GLN A 44 -4.55 -17.53 -7.07
CA GLN A 44 -4.87 -18.32 -5.87
C GLN A 44 -3.64 -18.50 -4.97
N GLY A 45 -2.46 -18.69 -5.56
CA GLY A 45 -1.19 -18.77 -4.80
C GLY A 45 -0.90 -17.47 -4.04
N ILE A 46 -1.11 -16.30 -4.68
CA ILE A 46 -0.96 -14.99 -4.07
C ILE A 46 -1.95 -14.82 -2.91
N ILE A 47 -3.24 -15.11 -3.14
CA ILE A 47 -4.28 -15.02 -2.10
C ILE A 47 -3.95 -15.94 -0.92
N ASN A 48 -3.53 -17.17 -1.18
CA ASN A 48 -3.17 -18.13 -0.13
C ASN A 48 -1.99 -17.66 0.72
N SER A 49 -1.04 -16.92 0.13
CA SER A 49 0.10 -16.35 0.85
C SER A 49 -0.31 -15.15 1.71
N MET A 50 -1.18 -14.27 1.21
CA MET A 50 -1.58 -13.06 1.91
C MET A 50 -2.66 -13.29 2.98
N LEU A 51 -3.62 -14.18 2.74
CA LEU A 51 -4.80 -14.34 3.58
C LEU A 51 -4.50 -14.68 5.05
N PRO A 52 -3.54 -15.55 5.39
CA PRO A 52 -3.15 -15.78 6.79
C PRO A 52 -2.69 -14.51 7.49
N ILE A 53 -1.91 -13.68 6.80
CA ILE A 53 -1.38 -12.42 7.32
C ILE A 53 -2.51 -11.41 7.53
N LEU A 54 -3.41 -11.28 6.54
CA LEU A 54 -4.58 -10.40 6.64
C LEU A 54 -5.49 -10.83 7.79
N LYS A 55 -5.71 -12.13 8.01
CA LYS A 55 -6.49 -12.64 9.14
C LYS A 55 -5.80 -12.36 10.47
N GLN A 56 -4.47 -12.47 10.53
CA GLN A 56 -3.69 -12.26 11.75
C GLN A 56 -3.69 -10.79 12.19
N TYR A 57 -3.44 -9.84 11.27
CA TYR A 57 -3.40 -8.40 11.55
C TYR A 57 -4.77 -7.74 11.49
N ASN A 58 -5.72 -8.32 10.76
CA ASN A 58 -7.07 -7.82 10.54
C ASN A 58 -7.13 -6.35 10.09
N PRO A 59 -6.29 -5.91 9.13
CA PRO A 59 -6.20 -4.51 8.72
C PRO A 59 -7.40 -4.07 7.88
N HIS A 60 -7.62 -2.76 7.78
CA HIS A 60 -8.30 -2.17 6.63
C HIS A 60 -7.34 -2.20 5.45
N VAL A 61 -7.82 -2.59 4.27
CA VAL A 61 -6.97 -2.84 3.09
C VAL A 61 -7.40 -1.97 1.92
N LEU A 62 -6.44 -1.30 1.28
CA LEU A 62 -6.56 -0.83 -0.09
C LEU A 62 -5.75 -1.75 -1.00
N ILE A 63 -6.34 -2.21 -2.08
CA ILE A 63 -5.69 -3.03 -3.11
C ILE A 63 -5.72 -2.31 -4.44
N GLU A 64 -4.57 -2.21 -5.10
CA GLU A 64 -4.51 -1.64 -6.44
C GLU A 64 -5.26 -2.54 -7.43
N ILE A 65 -6.17 -1.92 -8.19
CA ILE A 65 -6.91 -2.60 -9.26
C ILE A 65 -6.62 -1.93 -10.59
N ASN A 66 -5.61 -2.43 -11.31
CA ASN A 66 -5.34 -2.02 -12.68
C ASN A 66 -5.52 -3.23 -13.59
N SER A 67 -6.52 -3.21 -14.46
CA SER A 67 -6.77 -4.18 -15.55
C SER A 67 -6.93 -5.66 -15.15
N ILE A 68 -6.15 -6.22 -14.25
CA ILE A 68 -6.17 -7.62 -13.78
C ILE A 68 -6.54 -7.69 -12.29
N GLY A 69 -6.40 -6.59 -11.56
CA GLY A 69 -6.68 -6.52 -10.14
C GLY A 69 -8.13 -6.75 -9.75
N ASP A 70 -9.08 -6.55 -10.68
CA ASP A 70 -10.49 -6.79 -10.44
C ASP A 70 -10.77 -8.23 -10.00
N VAL A 71 -10.15 -9.21 -10.66
CA VAL A 71 -10.36 -10.64 -10.34
C VAL A 71 -9.84 -11.00 -8.96
N ILE A 72 -8.64 -10.49 -8.60
CA ILE A 72 -8.04 -10.74 -7.28
C ILE A 72 -8.85 -10.04 -6.19
N TYR A 73 -9.25 -8.79 -6.43
CA TYR A 73 -10.09 -8.03 -5.53
C TYR A 73 -11.41 -8.75 -5.24
N GLU A 74 -12.10 -9.25 -6.29
CA GLU A 74 -13.34 -9.99 -6.13
C GLU A 74 -13.15 -11.31 -5.36
N GLN A 75 -12.11 -12.08 -5.67
CA GLN A 75 -11.83 -13.33 -4.99
C GLN A 75 -11.42 -13.11 -3.52
N LEU A 76 -10.54 -12.16 -3.26
CA LEU A 76 -10.11 -11.83 -1.91
C LEU A 76 -11.26 -11.23 -1.09
N GLY A 77 -12.13 -10.42 -1.71
CA GLY A 77 -13.31 -9.83 -1.09
C GLY A 77 -14.34 -10.85 -0.58
N LYS A 78 -14.40 -12.04 -1.19
CA LYS A 78 -15.26 -13.14 -0.72
C LYS A 78 -14.81 -13.73 0.61
N VAL A 79 -13.51 -13.64 0.93
CA VAL A 79 -12.89 -14.26 2.12
C VAL A 79 -12.34 -13.27 3.12
N TYR A 80 -12.28 -11.98 2.72
CA TYR A 80 -11.81 -10.88 3.56
C TYR A 80 -12.60 -9.58 3.28
N SER A 81 -13.45 -9.17 4.21
CA SER A 81 -14.43 -8.10 4.00
C SER A 81 -13.90 -6.66 4.15
N LYS A 82 -12.75 -6.47 4.83
CA LYS A 82 -12.17 -5.14 5.09
C LYS A 82 -11.27 -4.65 3.94
N ILE A 83 -11.64 -4.94 2.69
CA ILE A 83 -10.87 -4.58 1.51
C ILE A 83 -11.64 -3.62 0.63
N LYS A 84 -10.93 -2.64 0.05
CA LYS A 84 -11.45 -1.69 -0.93
C LYS A 84 -10.51 -1.58 -2.12
N PRO A 85 -11.06 -1.34 -3.32
CA PRO A 85 -10.24 -1.12 -4.50
C PRO A 85 -9.60 0.28 -4.46
N PHE A 86 -8.40 0.38 -5.02
CA PHE A 86 -7.69 1.62 -5.28
C PHE A 86 -7.30 1.68 -6.76
N VAL A 87 -7.79 2.70 -7.47
CA VAL A 87 -7.47 2.88 -8.89
C VAL A 87 -6.28 3.83 -9.00
N THR A 88 -5.18 3.33 -9.56
CA THR A 88 -3.99 4.14 -9.82
C THR A 88 -4.10 4.84 -11.17
N THR A 89 -4.14 6.17 -11.12
CA THR A 89 -3.97 7.09 -12.24
C THR A 89 -2.67 7.85 -12.06
N SER A 90 -2.20 8.56 -13.07
CA SER A 90 -1.02 9.43 -12.91
C SER A 90 -1.17 10.42 -11.75
N LYS A 91 -2.37 10.98 -11.58
CA LYS A 91 -2.65 11.93 -10.50
C LYS A 91 -2.68 11.24 -9.14
N SER A 92 -3.43 10.15 -8.98
CA SER A 92 -3.50 9.45 -7.69
C SER A 92 -2.16 8.84 -7.29
N LYS A 93 -1.34 8.34 -8.25
CA LYS A 93 0.04 7.89 -7.98
C LYS A 93 0.88 9.04 -7.42
N GLN A 94 0.85 10.20 -8.06
CA GLN A 94 1.55 11.38 -7.56
C GLN A 94 1.12 11.73 -6.13
N ASP A 95 -0.19 11.81 -5.88
CA ASP A 95 -0.74 12.21 -4.59
C ASP A 95 -0.34 11.26 -3.45
N ILE A 96 -0.35 9.94 -3.66
CA ILE A 96 0.03 8.98 -2.63
C ILE A 96 1.55 8.95 -2.39
N VAL A 97 2.36 9.12 -3.45
CA VAL A 97 3.83 9.19 -3.33
C VAL A 97 4.25 10.45 -2.58
N GLU A 98 3.76 11.63 -2.97
CA GLU A 98 4.03 12.88 -2.28
C GLU A 98 3.52 12.84 -0.83
N GLY A 99 2.36 12.23 -0.60
CA GLY A 99 1.81 12.04 0.74
C GLY A 99 2.72 11.19 1.64
N LEU A 100 3.27 10.09 1.13
CA LEU A 100 4.22 9.26 1.87
C LEU A 100 5.55 9.98 2.09
N GLN A 101 6.06 10.69 1.08
CA GLN A 101 7.28 11.48 1.19
C GLN A 101 7.21 12.51 2.32
N VAL A 102 6.12 13.27 2.39
CA VAL A 102 5.87 14.24 3.47
C VAL A 102 5.79 13.54 4.82
N ALA A 103 5.15 12.38 4.90
CA ALA A 103 5.06 11.60 6.13
C ALA A 103 6.42 11.12 6.63
N ILE A 104 7.30 10.68 5.74
CA ILE A 104 8.68 10.29 6.07
C ILE A 104 9.47 11.50 6.58
N GLN A 105 9.41 12.64 5.88
CA GLN A 105 10.09 13.87 6.28
C GLN A 105 9.65 14.35 7.69
N ASN A 106 8.36 14.21 7.99
CA ASN A 106 7.79 14.58 9.28
C ASN A 106 7.90 13.47 10.34
N LYS A 107 8.62 12.38 10.08
CA LYS A 107 8.78 11.23 10.98
C LYS A 107 7.44 10.58 11.39
N GLN A 108 6.43 10.71 10.53
CA GLN A 108 5.10 10.11 10.71
C GLN A 108 4.99 8.72 10.09
N PHE A 109 5.97 8.35 9.29
CA PHE A 109 6.10 7.02 8.70
C PHE A 109 7.51 6.49 8.91
N THR A 110 7.62 5.21 9.28
CA THR A 110 8.92 4.53 9.44
C THR A 110 8.89 3.21 8.69
N ILE A 111 9.98 2.89 8.00
CA ILE A 111 10.14 1.63 7.28
C ILE A 111 10.79 0.56 8.17
N LEU A 112 10.56 -0.71 7.82
CA LEU A 112 11.25 -1.84 8.43
C LEU A 112 12.68 -1.97 7.86
N ASP A 113 13.58 -2.54 8.65
CA ASP A 113 14.94 -2.88 8.21
C ASP A 113 14.94 -4.13 7.33
N ILE A 114 14.39 -3.99 6.13
CA ILE A 114 14.31 -5.01 5.09
C ILE A 114 15.18 -4.54 3.92
N GLU A 115 16.23 -5.27 3.61
CA GLU A 115 17.25 -4.85 2.65
C GLU A 115 16.68 -4.52 1.26
N TRP A 116 15.84 -5.42 0.70
CA TRP A 116 15.24 -5.18 -0.61
C TRP A 116 14.31 -3.96 -0.63
N LEU A 117 13.56 -3.74 0.47
CA LEU A 117 12.63 -2.59 0.58
C LEU A 117 13.41 -1.28 0.67
N LYS A 118 14.48 -1.23 1.49
CA LYS A 118 15.36 -0.05 1.57
C LYS A 118 15.97 0.28 0.21
N LYS A 119 16.44 -0.73 -0.52
CA LYS A 119 16.99 -0.55 -1.86
C LYS A 119 15.96 0.02 -2.84
N GLU A 120 14.71 -0.41 -2.77
CA GLU A 120 13.63 0.17 -3.59
C GLU A 120 13.39 1.64 -3.23
N PHE A 121 13.35 2.00 -1.94
CA PHE A 121 13.22 3.40 -1.51
C PHE A 121 14.41 4.26 -1.95
N ASP A 122 15.64 3.74 -1.88
CA ASP A 122 16.85 4.47 -2.29
C ASP A 122 16.89 4.74 -3.80
N LEU A 123 16.34 3.83 -4.60
CA LEU A 123 16.31 3.93 -6.06
C LEU A 123 15.06 4.62 -6.61
N PHE A 124 14.02 4.80 -5.79
CA PHE A 124 12.78 5.40 -6.23
C PHE A 124 12.98 6.88 -6.55
N THR A 125 12.65 7.26 -7.77
CA THR A 125 12.92 8.61 -8.28
C THR A 125 11.73 9.16 -9.05
N TYR A 126 11.88 10.39 -9.54
CA TYR A 126 10.89 10.99 -10.42
C TYR A 126 11.54 11.52 -11.69
N GLU A 127 10.79 11.47 -12.78
CA GLU A 127 11.14 12.11 -14.05
C GLU A 127 10.11 13.19 -14.38
N TYR A 128 10.58 14.39 -14.65
CA TYR A 128 9.73 15.48 -15.11
C TYR A 128 9.72 15.55 -16.63
N SER A 129 8.54 15.47 -17.24
CA SER A 129 8.36 15.69 -18.67
C SER A 129 7.90 17.12 -18.94
N ALA A 130 8.77 17.95 -19.50
CA ALA A 130 8.43 19.31 -19.92
C ALA A 130 7.35 19.34 -21.02
N LYS A 131 7.29 18.30 -21.86
CA LYS A 131 6.32 18.17 -22.96
C LYS A 131 4.88 17.97 -22.46
N THR A 132 4.70 17.13 -21.45
CA THR A 132 3.38 16.82 -20.88
C THR A 132 3.11 17.55 -19.56
N ARG A 133 4.10 18.27 -19.03
CA ARG A 133 4.08 18.93 -17.71
C ARG A 133 3.66 17.97 -16.60
N SER A 134 4.10 16.72 -16.71
CA SER A 134 3.77 15.66 -15.75
C SER A 134 5.02 15.13 -15.06
N ILE A 135 4.83 14.64 -13.84
CA ILE A 135 5.84 13.94 -13.07
C ILE A 135 5.51 12.45 -13.10
N LYS A 136 6.50 11.62 -13.44
CA LYS A 136 6.41 10.17 -13.38
C LYS A 136 7.30 9.68 -12.24
N TYR A 137 6.71 8.98 -11.30
CA TYR A 137 7.42 8.31 -10.21
C TYR A 137 7.62 6.83 -10.55
N SER A 138 8.85 6.35 -10.48
CA SER A 138 9.19 4.94 -10.73
C SER A 138 10.61 4.62 -10.26
N ALA A 139 10.93 3.34 -10.13
CA ALA A 139 12.30 2.88 -10.10
C ALA A 139 12.94 3.01 -11.51
N PRO A 140 14.27 3.09 -11.59
CA PRO A 140 15.00 3.02 -12.87
C PRO A 140 14.74 1.68 -13.57
N ASN A 141 14.98 1.64 -14.90
CA ASN A 141 14.82 0.41 -15.69
C ASN A 141 15.62 -0.76 -15.09
N GLY A 142 14.96 -1.90 -14.93
CA GLY A 142 15.53 -3.10 -14.34
C GLY A 142 15.47 -3.18 -12.81
N PHE A 143 14.83 -2.22 -12.17
CA PHE A 143 14.56 -2.22 -10.73
C PHE A 143 13.05 -2.20 -10.47
N HIS A 144 12.67 -2.67 -9.27
CA HIS A 144 11.27 -2.74 -8.82
C HIS A 144 10.92 -1.54 -7.93
N ASP A 145 9.65 -1.13 -7.94
CA ASP A 145 9.07 -0.10 -7.05
C ASP A 145 7.82 -0.61 -6.30
N ASP A 146 7.53 -1.90 -6.41
CA ASP A 146 6.32 -2.54 -5.87
C ASP A 146 6.19 -2.36 -4.34
N GLY A 147 7.33 -2.46 -3.62
CA GLY A 147 7.38 -2.25 -2.17
C GLY A 147 7.10 -0.81 -1.76
N VAL A 148 7.66 0.16 -2.50
CA VAL A 148 7.40 1.58 -2.27
C VAL A 148 5.93 1.89 -2.56
N MET A 149 5.38 1.38 -3.66
CA MET A 149 3.98 1.59 -4.03
C MET A 149 3.03 0.96 -3.03
N SER A 150 3.30 -0.27 -2.57
CA SER A 150 2.53 -0.92 -1.51
C SER A 150 2.52 -0.09 -0.22
N CYS A 151 3.67 0.50 0.19
CA CYS A 151 3.75 1.42 1.33
C CYS A 151 2.94 2.70 1.11
N CYS A 152 2.98 3.29 -0.10
CA CYS A 152 2.17 4.46 -0.46
C CYS A 152 0.67 4.18 -0.33
N ILE A 153 0.22 3.01 -0.82
CA ILE A 153 -1.18 2.59 -0.75
C ILE A 153 -1.59 2.31 0.72
N ALA A 154 -0.70 1.68 1.53
CA ALA A 154 -0.96 1.45 2.95
C ALA A 154 -1.13 2.77 3.72
N TYR A 155 -0.27 3.75 3.44
CA TYR A 155 -0.36 5.08 4.07
C TYR A 155 -1.60 5.84 3.62
N GLN A 156 -2.00 5.71 2.36
CA GLN A 156 -3.27 6.25 1.87
C GLN A 156 -4.47 5.63 2.59
N CYS A 157 -4.46 4.30 2.79
CA CYS A 157 -5.46 3.61 3.57
C CYS A 157 -5.58 4.19 5.00
N TYR A 158 -4.45 4.36 5.67
CA TYR A 158 -4.39 5.00 7.00
C TYR A 158 -5.02 6.39 7.00
N LYS A 159 -4.66 7.26 6.04
CA LYS A 159 -5.21 8.63 5.94
C LYS A 159 -6.73 8.63 5.77
N GLU A 160 -7.26 7.77 4.89
CA GLU A 160 -8.69 7.68 4.62
C GLU A 160 -9.52 7.26 5.83
N TYR A 161 -8.99 6.34 6.63
CA TYR A 161 -9.69 5.86 7.82
C TYR A 161 -9.53 6.81 9.01
N LYS A 162 -8.36 7.44 9.16
CA LYS A 162 -8.12 8.43 10.22
C LYS A 162 -9.02 9.64 10.06
N SER A 163 -9.12 10.20 8.85
CA SER A 163 -9.98 11.36 8.57
C SER A 163 -11.46 11.07 8.87
N LYS A 164 -11.94 9.85 8.59
CA LYS A 164 -13.32 9.44 8.91
C LYS A 164 -13.57 9.29 10.41
N GLY A 165 -12.55 8.84 11.16
CA GLY A 165 -12.62 8.76 12.63
C GLY A 165 -12.73 10.13 13.29
N GLU A 166 -11.97 11.11 12.82
CA GLU A 166 -12.00 12.48 13.34
C GLU A 166 -13.34 13.17 13.08
N PHE A 167 -13.97 12.92 11.94
CA PHE A 167 -15.32 13.44 11.62
C PHE A 167 -16.41 12.89 12.56
N ASN A 168 -16.34 11.63 12.94
CA ASN A 168 -17.33 11.01 13.83
C ASN A 168 -17.24 11.53 15.28
N TYR A 169 -16.07 12.00 15.72
CA TYR A 169 -15.91 12.61 17.05
C TYR A 169 -16.36 14.08 17.12
N SER A 170 -16.40 14.79 15.98
CA SER A 170 -16.82 16.20 15.94
C SER A 170 -18.34 16.38 15.95
N PHE A 171 -19.13 15.37 15.62
CA PHE A 171 -20.61 15.41 15.63
C PHE A 171 -21.23 14.76 16.86
N GLY A 172 -20.47 14.27 17.80
CA GLY A 172 -20.96 13.58 19.01
C GLY A 172 -20.99 14.45 20.30
N ARG A 173 -20.87 15.77 20.20
CA ARG A 173 -21.05 16.70 21.32
C ARG A 173 -22.03 17.79 20.95
N VAL A 174 -23.31 17.48 21.10
CA VAL A 174 -24.38 18.44 21.34
C VAL A 174 -25.19 17.92 22.51
#